data_8283c672a57110182e4c96297c5a58e7
#
_entry.id   8283c672a57110182e4c96297c5a58e7
#
_cell.length_a   1.000
_cell.length_b   1.000
_cell.length_c   1.000
_cell.angle_alpha   90.00
_cell.angle_beta   90.00
_cell.angle_gamma   90.00
#
_symmetry.space_group_name_H-M   'P 1'
#
loop_
_entity.id
_entity.type
_entity.pdbx_description
1 polymer ?
#
loop_
_entity_poly.entity_id
_entity_poly.type
_entity_poly.pdbx_seq_one_letter_code
_entity_poly.pdbx_strand_id
1 'polypeptide(L)'
;MTSDTITPDTARPASMPYGALFLLMTVYAFNMLDRQIVTILVEPMKADLGLADWQIGMISGLAFALFYTLLGIPLARIADRGNRVGMIAIALAVWSGFTALCGLARNFTELLLARIGVGVGEAGCTPAAHSLITDYVPREQRGRALALYSLGVPVGSLAGLVLGGILLATLGWRAAFLIAGVPGILLAIIVWFTPDEPRKRAITTQTAVPHRPLSQGLATLRRLPSFWLLSFGVAMGAFVYY
;
A
#
# COMPACT_ATOMS: atom_id res chain seq x y z
N MET A 1 -51.60 -25.04 -12.89
CA MET A 1 -50.30 -25.24 -12.21
C MET A 1 -49.22 -24.75 -13.15
N THR A 2 -48.91 -23.48 -13.07
CA THR A 2 -47.81 -22.81 -13.84
C THR A 2 -46.61 -22.75 -12.95
N SER A 3 -45.59 -23.53 -13.26
CA SER A 3 -44.31 -23.52 -12.58
C SER A 3 -43.52 -22.26 -13.03
N ASP A 4 -43.56 -21.21 -12.22
CA ASP A 4 -42.64 -20.09 -12.35
C ASP A 4 -41.21 -20.59 -12.08
N THR A 5 -40.48 -20.88 -13.14
CA THR A 5 -39.04 -21.07 -13.09
C THR A 5 -38.38 -19.72 -12.81
N ILE A 6 -38.08 -19.49 -11.53
CA ILE A 6 -37.23 -18.40 -11.11
C ILE A 6 -35.86 -18.69 -11.71
N THR A 7 -35.56 -18.07 -12.84
CA THR A 7 -34.18 -17.99 -13.37
C THR A 7 -33.42 -17.13 -12.41
N PRO A 8 -32.32 -17.62 -11.76
CA PRO A 8 -31.48 -16.78 -10.98
C PRO A 8 -30.85 -15.72 -11.92
N ASP A 9 -31.18 -14.47 -11.66
CA ASP A 9 -30.52 -13.34 -12.31
C ASP A 9 -29.03 -13.41 -11.98
N THR A 10 -28.27 -14.06 -12.86
CA THR A 10 -26.81 -14.10 -12.81
C THR A 10 -26.31 -12.76 -13.30
N ALA A 11 -26.51 -11.71 -12.48
CA ALA A 11 -25.79 -10.45 -12.66
C ALA A 11 -24.30 -10.79 -12.69
N ARG A 12 -23.73 -10.82 -13.90
CA ARG A 12 -22.28 -10.99 -14.11
C ARG A 12 -21.57 -10.00 -13.19
N PRO A 13 -20.64 -10.44 -12.33
CA PRO A 13 -19.87 -9.51 -11.53
C PRO A 13 -19.27 -8.48 -12.50
N ALA A 14 -19.53 -7.21 -12.25
CA ALA A 14 -19.00 -6.12 -13.07
C ALA A 14 -17.48 -6.29 -13.10
N SER A 15 -16.92 -6.54 -14.28
CA SER A 15 -15.47 -6.64 -14.44
C SER A 15 -14.85 -5.33 -13.98
N MET A 16 -13.77 -5.39 -13.20
CA MET A 16 -13.05 -4.19 -12.78
C MET A 16 -12.66 -3.37 -14.01
N PRO A 17 -13.03 -2.08 -14.08
CA PRO A 17 -12.60 -1.25 -15.18
C PRO A 17 -11.06 -1.26 -15.24
N TYR A 18 -10.48 -1.50 -16.41
CA TYR A 18 -9.02 -1.49 -16.56
C TYR A 18 -8.38 -0.21 -16.04
N GLY A 19 -9.08 0.92 -16.15
CA GLY A 19 -8.66 2.20 -15.58
C GLY A 19 -8.48 2.17 -14.06
N ALA A 20 -9.38 1.52 -13.32
CA ALA A 20 -9.26 1.39 -11.86
C ALA A 20 -8.09 0.48 -11.48
N LEU A 21 -7.86 -0.60 -12.23
CA LEU A 21 -6.72 -1.48 -12.01
C LEU A 21 -5.38 -0.77 -12.31
N PHE A 22 -5.34 0.01 -13.40
CA PHE A 22 -4.19 0.84 -13.74
C PHE A 22 -3.92 1.91 -12.67
N LEU A 23 -4.98 2.54 -12.14
CA LEU A 23 -4.86 3.50 -11.05
C LEU A 23 -4.27 2.85 -9.79
N LEU A 24 -4.74 1.66 -9.40
CA LEU A 24 -4.17 0.92 -8.26
C LEU A 24 -2.72 0.50 -8.51
N MET A 25 -2.37 0.10 -9.73
CA MET A 25 -0.98 -0.17 -10.13
C MET A 25 -0.12 1.10 -9.98
N THR A 26 -0.64 2.25 -10.39
CA THR A 26 0.05 3.54 -10.25
C THR A 26 0.25 3.89 -8.78
N VAL A 27 -0.75 3.70 -7.92
CA VAL A 27 -0.62 3.87 -6.46
C VAL A 27 0.49 2.98 -5.90
N TYR A 28 0.55 1.71 -6.36
CA TYR A 28 1.60 0.80 -5.92
C TYR A 28 2.99 1.20 -6.45
N ALA A 29 3.05 1.74 -7.66
CA ALA A 29 4.29 2.29 -8.21
C ALA A 29 4.79 3.49 -7.37
N PHE A 30 3.90 4.40 -6.95
CA PHE A 30 4.25 5.49 -6.04
C PHE A 30 4.76 4.98 -4.68
N ASN A 31 4.15 3.93 -4.13
CA ASN A 31 4.62 3.31 -2.90
C ASN A 31 6.06 2.79 -3.03
N MET A 32 6.37 2.12 -4.13
CA MET A 32 7.73 1.62 -4.39
C MET A 32 8.71 2.74 -4.71
N LEU A 33 8.27 3.78 -5.41
CA LEU A 33 9.07 4.98 -5.68
C LEU A 33 9.53 5.64 -4.37
N ASP A 34 8.61 5.85 -3.41
CA ASP A 34 8.92 6.44 -2.11
C ASP A 34 9.97 5.63 -1.33
N ARG A 35 9.90 4.32 -1.40
CA ARG A 35 10.89 3.43 -0.76
C ARG A 35 12.26 3.54 -1.41
N GLN A 36 12.32 3.55 -2.74
CA GLN A 36 13.57 3.58 -3.48
C GLN A 36 14.25 4.95 -3.42
N ILE A 37 13.49 6.04 -3.42
CA ILE A 37 14.07 7.37 -3.36
C ILE A 37 14.85 7.58 -2.05
N VAL A 38 14.38 7.02 -0.94
CA VAL A 38 15.08 7.11 0.36
C VAL A 38 16.47 6.49 0.30
N THR A 39 16.61 5.31 -0.34
CA THR A 39 17.90 4.62 -0.42
C THR A 39 18.96 5.45 -1.15
N ILE A 40 18.55 6.24 -2.15
CA ILE A 40 19.45 7.13 -2.89
C ILE A 40 19.81 8.38 -2.08
N LEU A 41 18.87 8.86 -1.25
CA LEU A 41 19.04 10.10 -0.49
C LEU A 41 19.76 9.90 0.85
N VAL A 42 20.06 8.65 1.26
CA VAL A 42 20.67 8.32 2.56
C VAL A 42 21.96 9.08 2.80
N GLU A 43 22.94 9.00 1.89
CA GLU A 43 24.25 9.63 2.08
C GLU A 43 24.18 11.16 2.15
N PRO A 44 23.47 11.86 1.26
CA PRO A 44 23.26 13.28 1.39
C PRO A 44 22.55 13.71 2.67
N MET A 45 21.54 12.96 3.13
CA MET A 45 20.86 13.23 4.40
C MET A 45 21.80 13.06 5.58
N LYS A 46 22.61 11.98 5.57
CA LYS A 46 23.60 11.70 6.60
C LYS A 46 24.60 12.84 6.74
N ALA A 47 25.15 13.30 5.62
CA ALA A 47 26.13 14.38 5.59
C ALA A 47 25.54 15.72 6.06
N ASP A 48 24.33 16.06 5.60
CA ASP A 48 23.70 17.36 5.87
C ASP A 48 23.17 17.48 7.32
N LEU A 49 22.63 16.39 7.88
CA LEU A 49 22.09 16.37 9.24
C LEU A 49 23.06 15.81 10.29
N GLY A 50 24.27 15.41 9.89
CA GLY A 50 25.30 14.88 10.81
C GLY A 50 24.86 13.57 11.47
N LEU A 51 24.19 12.66 10.73
CA LEU A 51 23.61 11.45 11.29
C LEU A 51 24.65 10.33 11.45
N ALA A 52 24.52 9.57 12.55
CA ALA A 52 25.28 8.34 12.75
C ALA A 52 24.66 7.18 11.95
N ASP A 53 25.44 6.12 11.66
CA ASP A 53 24.98 4.96 10.87
C ASP A 53 23.78 4.25 11.49
N TRP A 54 23.72 4.11 12.82
CA TRP A 54 22.58 3.51 13.50
C TRP A 54 21.29 4.34 13.32
N GLN A 55 21.40 5.66 13.23
CA GLN A 55 20.26 6.56 12.97
C GLN A 55 19.74 6.37 11.56
N ILE A 56 20.62 6.20 10.58
CA ILE A 56 20.25 5.83 9.22
C ILE A 56 19.55 4.49 9.18
N GLY A 57 20.08 3.47 9.86
CA GLY A 57 19.42 2.16 9.96
C GLY A 57 18.00 2.23 10.56
N MET A 58 17.79 3.11 11.54
CA MET A 58 16.46 3.36 12.09
C MET A 58 15.52 4.02 11.08
N ILE A 59 15.97 5.07 10.40
CA ILE A 59 15.15 5.85 9.44
C ILE A 59 14.80 5.01 8.20
N SER A 60 15.80 4.30 7.65
CA SER A 60 15.65 3.57 6.38
C SER A 60 14.92 2.24 6.54
N GLY A 61 15.04 1.58 7.68
CA GLY A 61 14.56 0.22 7.87
C GLY A 61 13.70 0.01 9.11
N LEU A 62 14.31 0.03 10.30
CA LEU A 62 13.70 -0.54 11.51
C LEU A 62 12.41 0.18 11.92
N ALA A 63 12.43 1.52 12.00
CA ALA A 63 11.25 2.27 12.42
C ALA A 63 10.09 2.10 11.42
N PHE A 64 10.39 2.23 10.14
CA PHE A 64 9.41 2.01 9.08
C PHE A 64 8.80 0.59 9.15
N ALA A 65 9.64 -0.45 9.18
CA ALA A 65 9.19 -1.85 9.18
C ALA A 65 8.35 -2.19 10.42
N LEU A 66 8.73 -1.65 11.59
CA LEU A 66 8.02 -1.87 12.85
C LEU A 66 6.60 -1.31 12.77
N PHE A 67 6.44 -0.04 12.43
CA PHE A 67 5.13 0.60 12.38
C PHE A 67 4.27 0.09 11.22
N TYR A 68 4.88 -0.18 10.06
CA TYR A 68 4.21 -0.84 8.93
C TYR A 68 3.62 -2.21 9.33
N THR A 69 4.39 -3.04 10.03
CA THR A 69 3.96 -4.38 10.45
C THR A 69 2.92 -4.32 11.56
N LEU A 70 3.14 -3.51 12.60
CA LEU A 70 2.21 -3.39 13.73
C LEU A 70 0.83 -2.86 13.30
N LEU A 71 0.81 -1.88 12.40
CA LEU A 71 -0.43 -1.25 11.94
C LEU A 71 -1.06 -1.96 10.74
N GLY A 72 -0.31 -2.79 10.01
CA GLY A 72 -0.82 -3.53 8.87
C GLY A 72 -2.03 -4.40 9.22
N ILE A 73 -2.00 -5.12 10.36
CA ILE A 73 -3.10 -5.98 10.79
C ILE A 73 -4.37 -5.17 11.17
N PRO A 74 -4.32 -4.15 12.05
CA PRO A 74 -5.50 -3.36 12.37
C PRO A 74 -6.06 -2.60 11.16
N LEU A 75 -5.19 -2.04 10.31
CA LEU A 75 -5.62 -1.33 9.11
C LEU A 75 -6.24 -2.26 8.06
N ALA A 76 -5.71 -3.47 7.87
CA ALA A 76 -6.36 -4.49 7.03
C ALA A 76 -7.79 -4.78 7.50
N ARG A 77 -8.03 -4.85 8.81
CA ARG A 77 -9.38 -5.06 9.36
C ARG A 77 -10.32 -3.89 9.12
N ILE A 78 -9.81 -2.66 9.21
CA ILE A 78 -10.59 -1.46 8.89
C ILE A 78 -10.94 -1.49 7.40
N ALA A 79 -9.99 -1.89 6.53
CA ALA A 79 -10.22 -2.08 5.10
C ALA A 79 -11.33 -3.10 4.82
N ASP A 80 -11.35 -4.21 5.55
CA ASP A 80 -12.35 -5.27 5.36
C ASP A 80 -13.78 -4.83 5.72
N ARG A 81 -13.92 -3.81 6.57
CA ARG A 81 -15.22 -3.33 7.07
C ARG A 81 -15.70 -2.05 6.43
N GLY A 82 -14.79 -1.29 5.83
CA GLY A 82 -15.03 0.07 5.40
C GLY A 82 -15.01 0.30 3.89
N ASN A 83 -14.93 1.57 3.55
CA ASN A 83 -14.68 2.04 2.19
C ASN A 83 -13.19 1.88 1.86
N ARG A 84 -12.83 0.83 1.10
CA ARG A 84 -11.44 0.54 0.74
C ARG A 84 -10.84 1.58 -0.17
N VAL A 85 -11.64 2.14 -1.08
CA VAL A 85 -11.21 3.24 -1.96
C VAL A 85 -10.84 4.47 -1.14
N GLY A 86 -11.72 4.87 -0.20
CA GLY A 86 -11.43 5.96 0.73
C GLY A 86 -10.21 5.67 1.59
N MET A 87 -10.04 4.43 2.05
CA MET A 87 -8.86 4.03 2.84
C MET A 87 -7.57 4.13 2.02
N ILE A 88 -7.56 3.66 0.76
CA ILE A 88 -6.39 3.80 -0.14
C ILE A 88 -6.07 5.27 -0.37
N ALA A 89 -7.07 6.11 -0.62
CA ALA A 89 -6.87 7.54 -0.85
C ALA A 89 -6.32 8.25 0.40
N ILE A 90 -6.87 7.99 1.59
CA ILE A 90 -6.37 8.54 2.85
C ILE A 90 -4.95 8.05 3.13
N ALA A 91 -4.71 6.75 2.99
CA ALA A 91 -3.41 6.15 3.16
C ALA A 91 -2.37 6.83 2.26
N LEU A 92 -2.69 6.97 0.97
CA LEU A 92 -1.84 7.65 -0.03
C LEU A 92 -1.59 9.11 0.33
N ALA A 93 -2.61 9.87 0.74
CA ALA A 93 -2.46 11.26 1.15
C ALA A 93 -1.56 11.38 2.39
N VAL A 94 -1.75 10.50 3.38
CA VAL A 94 -0.98 10.49 4.63
C VAL A 94 0.49 10.21 4.34
N TRP A 95 0.83 9.08 3.67
CA TRP A 95 2.24 8.78 3.44
C TRP A 95 2.92 9.81 2.53
N SER A 96 2.23 10.29 1.47
CA SER A 96 2.78 11.30 0.57
C SER A 96 3.01 12.63 1.29
N GLY A 97 2.12 13.03 2.20
CA GLY A 97 2.30 14.19 3.06
C GLY A 97 3.52 14.03 3.97
N PHE A 98 3.70 12.87 4.60
CA PHE A 98 4.87 12.60 5.43
C PHE A 98 6.15 12.45 4.60
N THR A 99 6.08 11.94 3.36
CA THR A 99 7.21 11.96 2.41
C THR A 99 7.65 13.40 2.12
N ALA A 100 6.72 14.29 1.84
CA ALA A 100 7.04 15.70 1.67
C ALA A 100 7.64 16.33 2.95
N LEU A 101 7.12 15.99 4.13
CA LEU A 101 7.64 16.44 5.41
C LEU A 101 9.07 15.95 5.68
N CYS A 102 9.49 14.78 5.15
CA CYS A 102 10.90 14.37 5.22
C CYS A 102 11.82 15.40 4.61
N GLY A 103 11.43 16.08 3.53
CA GLY A 103 12.20 17.14 2.90
C GLY A 103 12.35 18.41 3.74
N LEU A 104 11.51 18.61 4.75
CA LEU A 104 11.54 19.76 5.67
C LEU A 104 12.26 19.44 6.98
N ALA A 105 12.68 18.21 7.20
CA ALA A 105 13.34 17.78 8.43
C ALA A 105 14.69 18.49 8.63
N ARG A 106 14.95 18.94 9.88
CA ARG A 106 16.15 19.67 10.29
C ARG A 106 17.05 18.86 11.21
N ASN A 107 16.55 17.74 11.71
CA ASN A 107 17.27 16.87 12.65
C ASN A 107 16.76 15.43 12.54
N PHE A 108 17.49 14.52 13.22
CA PHE A 108 17.14 13.10 13.28
C PHE A 108 15.70 12.82 13.71
N THR A 109 15.26 13.48 14.77
CA THR A 109 13.93 13.21 15.37
C THR A 109 12.80 13.57 14.41
N GLU A 110 12.88 14.72 13.77
CA GLU A 110 11.86 15.15 12.78
C GLU A 110 11.83 14.18 11.59
N LEU A 111 13.00 13.80 11.07
CA LEU A 111 13.10 12.85 9.96
C LEU A 111 12.57 11.46 10.36
N LEU A 112 12.91 10.98 11.55
CA LEU A 112 12.42 9.71 12.09
C LEU A 112 10.90 9.71 12.23
N LEU A 113 10.33 10.76 12.82
CA LEU A 113 8.87 10.87 12.97
C LEU A 113 8.15 10.93 11.61
N ALA A 114 8.70 11.66 10.65
CA ALA A 114 8.17 11.69 9.30
C ALA A 114 8.22 10.30 8.65
N ARG A 115 9.32 9.55 8.78
CA ARG A 115 9.44 8.17 8.27
C ARG A 115 8.49 7.18 8.95
N ILE A 116 8.26 7.33 10.25
CA ILE A 116 7.20 6.57 10.96
C ILE A 116 5.84 6.87 10.35
N GLY A 117 5.54 8.15 10.11
CA GLY A 117 4.28 8.58 9.48
C GLY A 117 4.09 8.01 8.07
N VAL A 118 5.16 7.92 7.26
CA VAL A 118 5.14 7.22 5.96
C VAL A 118 4.77 5.74 6.16
N GLY A 119 5.44 5.03 7.07
CA GLY A 119 5.17 3.62 7.36
C GLY A 119 3.73 3.36 7.82
N VAL A 120 3.19 4.24 8.66
CA VAL A 120 1.79 4.22 9.11
C VAL A 120 0.82 4.39 7.93
N GLY A 121 1.08 5.38 7.06
CA GLY A 121 0.25 5.63 5.88
C GLY A 121 0.26 4.45 4.91
N GLU A 122 1.42 3.91 4.59
CA GLU A 122 1.56 2.81 3.63
C GLU A 122 0.91 1.50 4.09
N ALA A 123 0.89 1.22 5.40
CA ALA A 123 0.47 -0.07 5.96
C ALA A 123 -0.96 -0.49 5.58
N GLY A 124 -1.85 0.47 5.33
CA GLY A 124 -3.26 0.19 4.97
C GLY A 124 -3.51 -0.01 3.47
N CYS A 125 -2.61 0.42 2.59
CA CYS A 125 -2.86 0.50 1.17
C CYS A 125 -2.91 -0.88 0.50
N THR A 126 -1.88 -1.70 0.65
CA THR A 126 -1.76 -3.00 -0.03
C THR A 126 -2.90 -3.98 0.34
N PRO A 127 -3.26 -4.18 1.62
CA PRO A 127 -4.39 -5.02 1.98
C PRO A 127 -5.72 -4.54 1.37
N ALA A 128 -5.96 -3.23 1.39
CA ALA A 128 -7.16 -2.64 0.82
C ALA A 128 -7.23 -2.83 -0.70
N ALA A 129 -6.11 -2.62 -1.41
CA ALA A 129 -6.02 -2.81 -2.86
C ALA A 129 -6.26 -4.28 -3.26
N HIS A 130 -5.62 -5.24 -2.58
CA HIS A 130 -5.84 -6.67 -2.84
C HIS A 130 -7.28 -7.09 -2.58
N SER A 131 -7.87 -6.64 -1.46
CA SER A 131 -9.28 -6.90 -1.14
C SER A 131 -10.21 -6.30 -2.21
N LEU A 132 -9.94 -5.08 -2.68
CA LEU A 132 -10.72 -4.43 -3.73
C LEU A 132 -10.64 -5.19 -5.06
N ILE A 133 -9.44 -5.56 -5.51
CA ILE A 133 -9.22 -6.33 -6.74
C ILE A 133 -9.95 -7.67 -6.70
N THR A 134 -9.87 -8.40 -5.57
CA THR A 134 -10.51 -9.72 -5.45
C THR A 134 -12.03 -9.68 -5.44
N ASP A 135 -12.63 -8.57 -5.03
CA ASP A 135 -14.09 -8.39 -5.08
C ASP A 135 -14.59 -8.00 -6.47
N TYR A 136 -13.80 -7.26 -7.23
CA TYR A 136 -14.16 -6.85 -8.60
C TYR A 136 -13.94 -7.95 -9.63
N VAL A 137 -12.90 -8.79 -9.44
CA VAL A 137 -12.39 -9.67 -10.48
C VAL A 137 -12.84 -11.11 -10.23
N PRO A 138 -13.45 -11.79 -11.23
CA PRO A 138 -13.78 -13.22 -11.17
C PRO A 138 -12.56 -14.06 -10.80
N ARG A 139 -12.78 -15.19 -10.11
CA ARG A 139 -11.70 -16.05 -9.59
C ARG A 139 -10.68 -16.45 -10.65
N GLU A 140 -11.15 -16.73 -11.86
CA GLU A 140 -10.35 -17.17 -13.01
C GLU A 140 -9.38 -16.09 -13.50
N GLN A 141 -9.68 -14.82 -13.27
CA GLN A 141 -8.90 -13.66 -13.75
C GLN A 141 -8.10 -12.98 -12.64
N ARG A 142 -8.28 -13.36 -11.37
CA ARG A 142 -7.61 -12.72 -10.22
C ARG A 142 -6.10 -12.75 -10.33
N GLY A 143 -5.53 -13.87 -10.76
CA GLY A 143 -4.09 -13.99 -10.95
C GLY A 143 -3.55 -12.96 -11.94
N ARG A 144 -4.24 -12.77 -13.08
CA ARG A 144 -3.86 -11.77 -14.09
C ARG A 144 -3.99 -10.34 -13.56
N ALA A 145 -5.08 -10.03 -12.84
CA ALA A 145 -5.30 -8.71 -12.28
C ALA A 145 -4.24 -8.36 -11.20
N LEU A 146 -3.92 -9.31 -10.32
CA LEU A 146 -2.88 -9.13 -9.32
C LEU A 146 -1.48 -9.03 -9.95
N ALA A 147 -1.20 -9.77 -11.03
CA ALA A 147 0.05 -9.63 -11.78
C ALA A 147 0.19 -8.24 -12.39
N LEU A 148 -0.88 -7.69 -13.00
CA LEU A 148 -0.89 -6.32 -13.52
C LEU A 148 -0.69 -5.29 -12.40
N TYR A 149 -1.38 -5.43 -11.28
CA TYR A 149 -1.17 -4.59 -10.09
C TYR A 149 0.29 -4.63 -9.63
N SER A 150 0.89 -5.83 -9.59
CA SER A 150 2.27 -6.04 -9.13
C SER A 150 3.34 -5.45 -10.07
N LEU A 151 3.01 -5.12 -11.33
CA LEU A 151 3.89 -4.36 -12.22
C LEU A 151 4.23 -2.97 -11.66
N GLY A 152 3.41 -2.45 -10.72
CA GLY A 152 3.75 -1.26 -9.96
C GLY A 152 5.10 -1.35 -9.23
N VAL A 153 5.52 -2.56 -8.81
CA VAL A 153 6.80 -2.75 -8.12
C VAL A 153 8.00 -2.39 -9.00
N PRO A 154 8.26 -3.07 -10.12
CA PRO A 154 9.41 -2.74 -10.95
C PRO A 154 9.31 -1.34 -11.56
N VAL A 155 8.12 -0.89 -11.94
CA VAL A 155 7.91 0.47 -12.48
C VAL A 155 8.24 1.53 -11.44
N GLY A 156 7.70 1.41 -10.23
CA GLY A 156 7.94 2.35 -9.14
C GLY A 156 9.40 2.33 -8.66
N SER A 157 10.00 1.14 -8.55
CA SER A 157 11.41 1.01 -8.17
C SER A 157 12.33 1.68 -9.18
N LEU A 158 12.13 1.41 -10.47
CA LEU A 158 12.92 2.06 -11.53
C LEU A 158 12.71 3.57 -11.54
N ALA A 159 11.45 4.03 -11.43
CA ALA A 159 11.15 5.45 -11.36
C ALA A 159 11.82 6.12 -10.15
N GLY A 160 11.76 5.48 -8.97
CA GLY A 160 12.39 5.97 -7.75
C GLY A 160 13.91 6.10 -7.86
N LEU A 161 14.57 5.10 -8.47
CA LEU A 161 16.02 5.13 -8.72
C LEU A 161 16.39 6.26 -9.69
N VAL A 162 15.73 6.32 -10.84
CA VAL A 162 16.05 7.29 -11.90
C VAL A 162 15.70 8.71 -11.46
N LEU A 163 14.46 8.94 -11.00
CA LEU A 163 14.02 10.26 -10.57
C LEU A 163 14.76 10.72 -9.31
N GLY A 164 14.97 9.81 -8.34
CA GLY A 164 15.71 10.10 -7.13
C GLY A 164 17.14 10.56 -7.44
N GLY A 165 17.83 9.87 -8.35
CA GLY A 165 19.19 10.26 -8.78
C GLY A 165 19.21 11.61 -9.50
N ILE A 166 18.28 11.86 -10.43
CA ILE A 166 18.18 13.14 -11.15
C ILE A 166 17.87 14.28 -10.18
N LEU A 167 16.87 14.10 -9.32
CA LEU A 167 16.45 15.14 -8.36
C LEU A 167 17.55 15.44 -7.34
N LEU A 168 18.26 14.41 -6.88
CA LEU A 168 19.40 14.61 -5.99
C LEU A 168 20.50 15.46 -6.66
N ALA A 169 20.87 15.12 -7.88
CA ALA A 169 21.93 15.80 -8.61
C ALA A 169 21.60 17.26 -8.96
N THR A 170 20.31 17.57 -9.16
CA THR A 170 19.88 18.89 -9.64
C THR A 170 19.36 19.82 -8.54
N LEU A 171 18.59 19.29 -7.60
CA LEU A 171 17.83 20.06 -6.62
C LEU A 171 18.14 19.69 -5.15
N GLY A 172 18.91 18.62 -4.94
CA GLY A 172 19.25 18.12 -3.62
C GLY A 172 18.16 17.27 -2.97
N TRP A 173 18.49 16.63 -1.85
CA TRP A 173 17.65 15.63 -1.19
C TRP A 173 16.31 16.18 -0.64
N ARG A 174 16.30 17.43 -0.14
CA ARG A 174 15.07 18.06 0.38
C ARG A 174 14.02 18.26 -0.69
N ALA A 175 14.43 18.83 -1.82
CA ALA A 175 13.55 19.02 -2.96
C ALA A 175 13.08 17.68 -3.56
N ALA A 176 13.94 16.66 -3.56
CA ALA A 176 13.57 15.32 -4.02
C ALA A 176 12.38 14.74 -3.23
N PHE A 177 12.38 14.86 -1.90
CA PHE A 177 11.24 14.44 -1.06
C PHE A 177 9.97 15.25 -1.32
N LEU A 178 10.07 16.57 -1.48
CA LEU A 178 8.91 17.43 -1.77
C LEU A 178 8.29 17.06 -3.13
N ILE A 179 9.13 16.87 -4.14
CA ILE A 179 8.71 16.52 -5.50
C ILE A 179 8.15 15.08 -5.55
N ALA A 180 8.62 14.17 -4.72
CA ALA A 180 8.05 12.83 -4.61
C ALA A 180 6.69 12.83 -3.89
N GLY A 181 6.56 13.60 -2.81
CA GLY A 181 5.34 13.59 -2.00
C GLY A 181 4.16 14.34 -2.65
N VAL A 182 4.39 15.50 -3.25
CA VAL A 182 3.30 16.34 -3.79
C VAL A 182 2.45 15.62 -4.86
N PRO A 183 3.02 14.95 -5.88
CA PRO A 183 2.22 14.22 -6.86
C PRO A 183 1.40 13.08 -6.25
N GLY A 184 1.89 12.45 -5.17
CA GLY A 184 1.12 11.43 -4.46
C GLY A 184 -0.14 11.98 -3.79
N ILE A 185 -0.10 13.21 -3.27
CA ILE A 185 -1.31 13.88 -2.74
C ILE A 185 -2.32 14.13 -3.87
N LEU A 186 -1.87 14.59 -5.04
CA LEU A 186 -2.74 14.76 -6.21
C LEU A 186 -3.35 13.42 -6.66
N LEU A 187 -2.54 12.36 -6.67
CA LEU A 187 -3.02 11.02 -6.98
C LEU A 187 -4.05 10.52 -5.95
N ALA A 188 -3.90 10.86 -4.67
CA ALA A 188 -4.88 10.54 -3.63
C ALA A 188 -6.25 11.18 -3.90
N ILE A 189 -6.26 12.41 -4.38
CA ILE A 189 -7.49 13.09 -4.79
C ILE A 189 -8.14 12.35 -5.98
N ILE A 190 -7.36 11.94 -6.97
CA ILE A 190 -7.87 11.17 -8.12
C ILE A 190 -8.46 9.85 -7.64
N VAL A 191 -7.76 9.11 -6.75
CA VAL A 191 -8.23 7.84 -6.18
C VAL A 191 -9.54 8.04 -5.43
N TRP A 192 -9.70 9.14 -4.68
CA TRP A 192 -10.92 9.42 -3.92
C TRP A 192 -12.18 9.52 -4.79
N PHE A 193 -12.05 10.04 -6.01
CA PHE A 193 -13.19 10.32 -6.90
C PHE A 193 -13.40 9.28 -8.01
N THR A 194 -12.42 8.41 -8.29
CA THR A 194 -12.46 7.59 -9.51
C THR A 194 -13.04 6.19 -9.35
N PRO A 195 -12.60 5.35 -8.39
CA PRO A 195 -13.12 3.99 -8.27
C PRO A 195 -14.42 3.95 -7.47
N ASP A 196 -15.39 3.18 -7.97
CA ASP A 196 -16.55 2.80 -7.17
C ASP A 196 -16.18 1.76 -6.11
N GLU A 197 -16.81 1.82 -4.94
CA GLU A 197 -16.68 0.80 -3.91
C GLU A 197 -17.79 -0.26 -4.07
N PRO A 198 -17.45 -1.49 -4.53
CA PRO A 198 -18.47 -2.51 -4.84
C PRO A 198 -19.31 -2.90 -3.63
N ARG A 199 -18.72 -2.90 -2.44
CA ARG A 199 -19.44 -3.25 -1.20
C ARG A 199 -20.50 -2.23 -0.83
N LYS A 200 -20.37 -0.96 -1.22
CA LYS A 200 -21.45 0.03 -1.03
C LYS A 200 -22.73 -0.35 -1.76
N ARG A 201 -22.60 -0.98 -2.93
CA ARG A 201 -23.75 -1.48 -3.71
C ARG A 201 -24.35 -2.76 -3.13
N ALA A 202 -23.49 -3.61 -2.51
CA ALA A 202 -23.91 -4.90 -1.95
C ALA A 202 -24.55 -4.78 -0.55
N ILE A 203 -24.18 -3.78 0.25
CA ILE A 203 -24.75 -3.56 1.59
C ILE A 203 -26.26 -3.28 1.55
N THR A 204 -26.77 -2.80 0.42
CA THR A 204 -28.22 -2.59 0.22
C THR A 204 -28.99 -3.91 0.06
N THR A 205 -28.32 -5.05 -0.14
CA THR A 205 -28.98 -6.31 -0.54
C THR A 205 -28.54 -7.56 0.24
N GLN A 206 -27.54 -7.52 1.12
CA GLN A 206 -27.04 -8.74 1.79
C GLN A 206 -26.95 -8.60 3.31
N THR A 207 -27.47 -9.62 4.00
CA THR A 207 -27.29 -9.90 5.43
C THR A 207 -25.81 -9.86 5.81
N ALA A 208 -25.49 -9.12 6.86
CA ALA A 208 -24.14 -8.97 7.40
C ALA A 208 -23.45 -10.32 7.63
N VAL A 209 -22.31 -10.55 6.98
CA VAL A 209 -21.49 -11.73 7.24
C VAL A 209 -21.03 -11.73 8.72
N PRO A 210 -21.27 -12.82 9.47
CA PRO A 210 -20.93 -12.88 10.89
C PRO A 210 -19.44 -12.63 11.11
N HIS A 211 -19.12 -11.66 11.96
CA HIS A 211 -17.74 -11.28 12.28
C HIS A 211 -17.07 -12.36 13.14
N ARG A 212 -16.07 -13.04 12.58
CA ARG A 212 -15.19 -13.90 13.39
C ARG A 212 -14.22 -13.04 14.21
N PRO A 213 -14.10 -13.25 15.53
CA PRO A 213 -13.13 -12.55 16.36
C PRO A 213 -11.69 -12.90 15.93
N LEU A 214 -10.75 -11.93 16.09
CA LEU A 214 -9.33 -12.11 15.70
C LEU A 214 -8.70 -13.36 16.31
N SER A 215 -9.06 -13.65 17.55
CA SER A 215 -8.56 -14.81 18.27
C SER A 215 -8.85 -16.13 17.54
N GLN A 216 -10.04 -16.27 16.93
CA GLN A 216 -10.39 -17.47 16.16
C GLN A 216 -9.59 -17.53 14.84
N GLY A 217 -9.41 -16.39 14.14
CA GLY A 217 -8.58 -16.32 12.94
C GLY A 217 -7.13 -16.69 13.22
N LEU A 218 -6.54 -16.09 14.24
CA LEU A 218 -5.16 -16.42 14.69
C LEU A 218 -5.02 -17.86 15.15
N ALA A 219 -5.99 -18.41 15.88
CA ALA A 219 -5.99 -19.79 16.30
C ALA A 219 -6.03 -20.76 15.11
N THR A 220 -6.78 -20.41 14.06
CA THR A 220 -6.83 -21.20 12.82
C THR A 220 -5.48 -21.14 12.09
N LEU A 221 -4.92 -19.94 11.90
CA LEU A 221 -3.63 -19.76 11.21
C LEU A 221 -2.49 -20.46 11.96
N ARG A 222 -2.50 -20.40 13.29
CA ARG A 222 -1.50 -21.09 14.13
C ARG A 222 -1.48 -22.60 13.92
N ARG A 223 -2.62 -23.20 13.56
CA ARG A 223 -2.77 -24.65 13.32
C ARG A 223 -2.45 -25.08 11.89
N LEU A 224 -2.21 -24.15 10.97
CA LEU A 224 -1.95 -24.43 9.55
C LEU A 224 -0.44 -24.46 9.27
N PRO A 225 0.21 -25.62 9.12
CA PRO A 225 1.64 -25.71 8.82
C PRO A 225 2.01 -25.00 7.52
N SER A 226 1.13 -25.11 6.50
CA SER A 226 1.32 -24.44 5.20
C SER A 226 1.41 -22.91 5.32
N PHE A 227 0.68 -22.30 6.24
CA PHE A 227 0.78 -20.87 6.52
C PHE A 227 2.19 -20.50 6.99
N TRP A 228 2.74 -21.25 7.95
CA TRP A 228 4.07 -20.97 8.50
C TRP A 228 5.19 -21.24 7.49
N LEU A 229 5.09 -22.32 6.72
CA LEU A 229 6.08 -22.64 5.69
C LEU A 229 6.09 -21.57 4.60
N LEU A 230 4.92 -21.13 4.12
CA LEU A 230 4.83 -20.06 3.14
C LEU A 230 5.32 -18.72 3.70
N SER A 231 4.92 -18.37 4.93
CA SER A 231 5.36 -17.14 5.58
C SER A 231 6.88 -17.12 5.79
N PHE A 232 7.47 -18.22 6.22
CA PHE A 232 8.91 -18.35 6.36
C PHE A 232 9.63 -18.29 5.02
N GLY A 233 9.12 -18.97 3.99
CA GLY A 233 9.68 -18.92 2.63
C GLY A 233 9.68 -17.51 2.05
N VAL A 234 8.57 -16.77 2.20
CA VAL A 234 8.47 -15.38 1.77
C VAL A 234 9.43 -14.47 2.58
N ALA A 235 9.52 -14.67 3.90
CA ALA A 235 10.44 -13.91 4.75
C ALA A 235 11.90 -14.14 4.36
N MET A 236 12.29 -15.41 4.10
CA MET A 236 13.64 -15.74 3.63
C MET A 236 13.92 -15.14 2.24
N GLY A 237 12.96 -15.21 1.31
CA GLY A 237 13.08 -14.58 0.01
C GLY A 237 13.25 -13.06 0.12
N ALA A 238 12.48 -12.41 0.97
CA ALA A 238 12.63 -10.97 1.25
C ALA A 238 14.00 -10.64 1.85
N PHE A 239 14.48 -11.44 2.81
CA PHE A 239 15.80 -11.25 3.43
C PHE A 239 16.96 -11.37 2.43
N VAL A 240 16.86 -12.25 1.45
CA VAL A 240 17.87 -12.40 0.39
C VAL A 240 17.80 -11.26 -0.63
N TYR A 241 16.60 -10.69 -0.84
CA TYR A 241 16.39 -9.61 -1.81
C TYR A 241 16.86 -8.24 -1.30
N TYR A 242 16.81 -7.99 0.02
CA TYR A 242 17.27 -6.76 0.68
C TYR A 242 18.66 -6.92 1.29
#